data_753f9f64f513311b07267d6138717a7f
#
_entry.id   753f9f64f513311b07267d6138717a7f
#
_cell.length_a   1.000
_cell.length_b   1.000
_cell.length_c   1.000
_cell.angle_alpha   90.00
_cell.angle_beta   90.00
_cell.angle_gamma   90.00
#
_symmetry.space_group_name_H-M   'P 1'
#
loop_
_entity.id
_entity.type
_entity.pdbx_description
1 polymer ?
#
loop_
_entity_poly.entity_id
_entity_poly.type
_entity_poly.pdbx_seq_one_letter_code
_entity_poly.pdbx_strand_id
1 'polypeptide(L)'
;EGINDYQHISPEQLETLRSGFSAHQVEISVLGCYQDLSDPDAEKRAAAVQNVCRVLGWQHLAGGHCVGSETSYLHLDAEERAARREWMFDSILRIVEAAAKTDAIFAVEPVYWHPLDSLEVVQQLIDHVADPEHLHFIFDPANVLENHNIPHQAKLWNDWLSLIGSRVDAIHIKDFTYGSTGTDDTYGPCPLGKGCIQYDAISKWLHQQNRD
;
A
#
# COMPACT_ATOMS: atom_id res chain seq x y z
N GLU A 1 -3.50 8.12 -18.42
CA GLU A 1 -4.92 8.15 -18.00
C GLU A 1 -5.18 6.89 -17.21
N GLY A 2 -5.55 7.02 -15.93
CA GLY A 2 -5.87 5.88 -15.08
C GLY A 2 -7.11 5.14 -15.61
N ILE A 3 -7.11 3.83 -15.54
CA ILE A 3 -8.30 3.03 -15.87
C ILE A 3 -9.27 3.19 -14.72
N ASN A 4 -10.23 4.11 -14.84
CA ASN A 4 -11.31 4.29 -13.87
C ASN A 4 -12.52 3.37 -14.15
N ASP A 5 -12.48 2.58 -15.22
CA ASP A 5 -13.56 1.68 -15.60
C ASP A 5 -13.10 0.21 -15.49
N TYR A 6 -13.11 -0.28 -14.27
CA TYR A 6 -12.80 -1.67 -13.96
C TYR A 6 -13.82 -2.68 -14.51
N GLN A 7 -14.88 -2.24 -15.19
CA GLN A 7 -15.94 -3.13 -15.67
C GLN A 7 -15.72 -3.61 -17.10
N HIS A 8 -14.92 -2.90 -17.89
CA HIS A 8 -14.83 -3.09 -19.34
C HIS A 8 -13.47 -3.58 -19.86
N ILE A 9 -12.59 -4.07 -18.97
CA ILE A 9 -11.30 -4.65 -19.42
C ILE A 9 -11.52 -6.12 -19.78
N SER A 10 -11.19 -6.47 -21.02
CA SER A 10 -11.27 -7.87 -21.48
C SER A 10 -9.97 -8.64 -21.16
N PRO A 11 -10.03 -9.98 -21.06
CA PRO A 11 -8.84 -10.83 -20.92
C PRO A 11 -7.81 -10.56 -22.03
N GLU A 12 -8.24 -10.36 -23.28
CA GLU A 12 -7.36 -10.10 -24.42
C GLU A 12 -6.61 -8.77 -24.27
N GLN A 13 -7.24 -7.76 -23.66
CA GLN A 13 -6.56 -6.48 -23.35
C GLN A 13 -5.49 -6.68 -22.28
N LEU A 14 -5.74 -7.50 -21.26
CA LEU A 14 -4.74 -7.82 -20.22
C LEU A 14 -3.55 -8.60 -20.78
N GLU A 15 -3.81 -9.58 -21.65
CA GLU A 15 -2.76 -10.33 -22.34
C GLU A 15 -1.94 -9.44 -23.29
N THR A 16 -2.59 -8.49 -23.95
CA THR A 16 -1.91 -7.49 -24.80
C THR A 16 -1.00 -6.61 -23.95
N LEU A 17 -1.48 -6.14 -22.79
CA LEU A 17 -0.70 -5.39 -21.83
C LEU A 17 0.54 -6.19 -21.39
N ARG A 18 0.34 -7.39 -20.88
CA ARG A 18 1.41 -8.29 -20.45
C ARG A 18 2.44 -8.51 -21.55
N SER A 19 1.97 -8.84 -22.77
CA SER A 19 2.85 -9.10 -23.90
C SER A 19 3.67 -7.87 -24.29
N GLY A 20 3.06 -6.67 -24.23
CA GLY A 20 3.74 -5.40 -24.50
C GLY A 20 4.87 -5.13 -23.51
N PHE A 21 4.63 -5.30 -22.21
CA PHE A 21 5.66 -5.13 -21.18
C PHE A 21 6.76 -6.18 -21.32
N SER A 22 6.40 -7.46 -21.48
CA SER A 22 7.37 -8.56 -21.63
C SER A 22 8.26 -8.41 -22.87
N ALA A 23 7.72 -7.92 -24.00
CA ALA A 23 8.51 -7.67 -25.20
C ALA A 23 9.63 -6.62 -24.99
N HIS A 24 9.48 -5.76 -24.01
CA HIS A 24 10.46 -4.76 -23.60
C HIS A 24 11.27 -5.13 -22.36
N GLN A 25 11.16 -6.38 -21.87
CA GLN A 25 11.81 -6.86 -20.64
C GLN A 25 11.43 -6.02 -19.41
N VAL A 26 10.17 -5.57 -19.33
CA VAL A 26 9.61 -4.82 -18.21
C VAL A 26 8.63 -5.72 -17.47
N GLU A 27 8.75 -5.78 -16.17
CA GLU A 27 7.82 -6.47 -15.27
C GLU A 27 6.86 -5.48 -14.62
N ILE A 28 5.64 -5.93 -14.32
CA ILE A 28 4.65 -5.13 -13.61
C ILE A 28 4.76 -5.49 -12.13
N SER A 29 5.34 -4.62 -11.32
CA SER A 29 5.48 -4.83 -9.88
C SER A 29 4.13 -4.78 -9.17
N VAL A 30 3.35 -3.73 -9.42
CA VAL A 30 2.07 -3.49 -8.73
C VAL A 30 0.98 -3.12 -9.74
N LEU A 31 -0.16 -3.79 -9.65
CA LEU A 31 -1.41 -3.33 -10.25
C LEU A 31 -2.13 -2.46 -9.23
N GLY A 32 -2.03 -1.14 -9.39
CA GLY A 32 -2.66 -0.19 -8.47
C GLY A 32 -4.18 -0.17 -8.61
N CYS A 33 -4.89 -0.45 -7.53
CA CYS A 33 -6.34 -0.32 -7.44
C CYS A 33 -6.71 0.39 -6.13
N TYR A 34 -6.41 1.67 -6.07
CA TYR A 34 -6.61 2.50 -4.89
C TYR A 34 -8.11 2.74 -4.67
N GLN A 35 -8.61 2.35 -3.50
CA GLN A 35 -10.02 2.42 -3.13
C GLN A 35 -10.17 2.88 -1.67
N ASP A 36 -11.29 3.53 -1.32
CA ASP A 36 -11.63 3.76 0.09
C ASP A 36 -12.27 2.49 0.69
N LEU A 37 -11.43 1.68 1.32
CA LEU A 37 -11.81 0.42 1.96
C LEU A 37 -12.48 0.63 3.33
N SER A 38 -12.55 1.89 3.77
CA SER A 38 -13.06 2.30 5.07
C SER A 38 -14.26 3.25 5.00
N ASP A 39 -14.84 3.48 3.80
CA ASP A 39 -15.97 4.39 3.61
C ASP A 39 -17.13 3.99 4.56
N PRO A 40 -17.69 4.93 5.33
CA PRO A 40 -18.83 4.65 6.21
C PRO A 40 -20.08 4.18 5.46
N ASP A 41 -20.24 4.56 4.20
CA ASP A 41 -21.30 4.07 3.33
C ASP A 41 -21.00 2.63 2.91
N ALA A 42 -21.86 1.71 3.36
CA ALA A 42 -21.68 0.27 3.12
C ALA A 42 -21.75 -0.12 1.62
N GLU A 43 -22.53 0.60 0.81
CA GLU A 43 -22.66 0.33 -0.63
C GLU A 43 -21.39 0.75 -1.36
N LYS A 44 -20.84 1.93 -1.04
CA LYS A 44 -19.56 2.41 -1.59
C LYS A 44 -18.41 1.50 -1.19
N ARG A 45 -18.36 1.10 0.07
CA ARG A 45 -17.36 0.19 0.58
C ARG A 45 -17.43 -1.19 -0.09
N ALA A 46 -18.66 -1.73 -0.30
CA ALA A 46 -18.85 -2.97 -1.04
C ALA A 46 -18.38 -2.86 -2.50
N ALA A 47 -18.66 -1.73 -3.16
CA ALA A 47 -18.18 -1.47 -4.51
C ALA A 47 -16.64 -1.37 -4.57
N ALA A 48 -16.02 -0.71 -3.59
CA ALA A 48 -14.57 -0.63 -3.44
C ALA A 48 -13.93 -2.04 -3.33
N VAL A 49 -14.46 -2.88 -2.44
CA VAL A 49 -14.01 -4.27 -2.29
C VAL A 49 -14.18 -5.06 -3.60
N GLN A 50 -15.32 -4.91 -4.30
CA GLN A 50 -15.54 -5.58 -5.58
C GLN A 50 -14.53 -5.15 -6.65
N ASN A 51 -14.16 -3.87 -6.70
CA ASN A 51 -13.16 -3.37 -7.64
C ASN A 51 -11.80 -4.01 -7.39
N VAL A 52 -11.34 -4.05 -6.14
CA VAL A 52 -10.07 -4.71 -5.79
C VAL A 52 -10.11 -6.20 -6.11
N CYS A 53 -11.19 -6.91 -5.73
CA CYS A 53 -11.35 -8.34 -6.05
C CYS A 53 -11.33 -8.61 -7.56
N ARG A 54 -11.86 -7.71 -8.38
CA ARG A 54 -11.80 -7.83 -9.84
C ARG A 54 -10.37 -7.69 -10.36
N VAL A 55 -9.61 -6.73 -9.85
CA VAL A 55 -8.21 -6.53 -10.24
C VAL A 55 -7.33 -7.70 -9.77
N LEU A 56 -7.61 -8.30 -8.60
CA LEU A 56 -6.97 -9.55 -8.17
C LEU A 56 -7.16 -10.67 -9.20
N GLY A 57 -8.37 -10.82 -9.75
CA GLY A 57 -8.63 -11.77 -10.85
C GLY A 57 -7.87 -11.48 -12.16
N TRP A 58 -7.32 -10.29 -12.32
CA TRP A 58 -6.50 -9.90 -13.47
C TRP A 58 -5.00 -10.07 -13.25
N GLN A 59 -4.54 -10.23 -12.01
CA GLN A 59 -3.13 -10.21 -11.65
C GLN A 59 -2.29 -11.11 -12.55
N HIS A 60 -2.66 -12.38 -12.67
CA HIS A 60 -1.91 -13.34 -13.49
C HIS A 60 -2.04 -13.08 -14.99
N LEU A 61 -3.22 -12.65 -15.46
CA LEU A 61 -3.44 -12.33 -16.87
C LEU A 61 -2.61 -11.11 -17.31
N ALA A 62 -2.57 -10.09 -16.47
CA ALA A 62 -1.78 -8.89 -16.72
C ALA A 62 -0.28 -9.10 -16.47
N GLY A 63 0.12 -10.15 -15.76
CA GLY A 63 1.50 -10.40 -15.35
C GLY A 63 1.98 -9.48 -14.23
N GLY A 64 1.06 -9.00 -13.37
CA GLY A 64 1.40 -8.22 -12.18
C GLY A 64 1.87 -9.10 -11.04
N HIS A 65 2.81 -8.59 -10.22
CA HIS A 65 3.28 -9.32 -9.04
C HIS A 65 2.26 -9.27 -7.90
N CYS A 66 1.68 -8.10 -7.61
CA CYS A 66 0.63 -7.94 -6.61
C CYS A 66 -0.40 -6.89 -7.03
N VAL A 67 -1.52 -6.82 -6.30
CA VAL A 67 -2.51 -5.75 -6.40
C VAL A 67 -2.38 -4.84 -5.20
N GLY A 68 -2.14 -3.54 -5.42
CA GLY A 68 -1.91 -2.55 -4.38
C GLY A 68 -3.09 -1.63 -4.13
N SER A 69 -3.36 -1.29 -2.86
CA SER A 69 -4.29 -0.24 -2.46
C SER A 69 -3.86 0.42 -1.14
N GLU A 70 -4.26 1.68 -0.97
CA GLU A 70 -4.38 2.32 0.35
C GLU A 70 -5.75 2.00 0.98
N THR A 71 -6.03 2.55 2.16
CA THR A 71 -7.26 2.25 2.89
C THR A 71 -8.29 3.39 2.87
N SER A 72 -7.92 4.57 2.39
CA SER A 72 -8.79 5.73 2.19
C SER A 72 -8.22 6.70 1.17
N TYR A 73 -8.97 7.75 0.81
CA TYR A 73 -8.51 8.91 0.04
C TYR A 73 -8.44 10.18 0.91
N LEU A 74 -8.89 10.10 2.16
CA LEU A 74 -9.13 11.26 3.01
C LEU A 74 -8.03 11.41 4.05
N HIS A 75 -7.69 12.64 4.36
CA HIS A 75 -6.94 12.99 5.55
C HIS A 75 -7.89 12.98 6.75
N LEU A 76 -7.92 11.87 7.47
CA LEU A 76 -8.81 11.64 8.60
C LEU A 76 -8.13 12.05 9.90
N ASP A 77 -8.90 12.62 10.84
CA ASP A 77 -8.42 12.81 12.20
C ASP A 77 -8.36 11.48 12.98
N ALA A 78 -7.83 11.51 14.20
CA ALA A 78 -7.61 10.29 14.98
C ALA A 78 -8.93 9.57 15.37
N GLU A 79 -10.01 10.33 15.62
CA GLU A 79 -11.32 9.78 15.97
C GLU A 79 -11.96 9.12 14.74
N GLU A 80 -11.92 9.80 13.60
CA GLU A 80 -12.41 9.25 12.33
C GLU A 80 -11.66 7.99 11.91
N ARG A 81 -10.32 7.98 12.02
CA ARG A 81 -9.51 6.78 11.73
C ARG A 81 -9.93 5.61 12.62
N ALA A 82 -10.04 5.84 13.93
CA ALA A 82 -10.45 4.81 14.88
C ALA A 82 -11.86 4.27 14.59
N ALA A 83 -12.81 5.14 14.25
CA ALA A 83 -14.19 4.76 13.93
C ALA A 83 -14.30 3.90 12.66
N ARG A 84 -13.34 4.01 11.74
CA ARG A 84 -13.36 3.29 10.44
C ARG A 84 -12.57 1.98 10.43
N ARG A 85 -11.82 1.65 11.47
CA ARG A 85 -10.91 0.48 11.51
C ARG A 85 -11.62 -0.85 11.29
N GLU A 86 -12.74 -1.08 11.97
CA GLU A 86 -13.51 -2.32 11.83
C GLU A 86 -14.02 -2.51 10.39
N TRP A 87 -14.48 -1.46 9.76
CA TRP A 87 -14.92 -1.52 8.35
C TRP A 87 -13.75 -1.81 7.39
N MET A 88 -12.60 -1.20 7.65
CA MET A 88 -11.37 -1.47 6.91
C MET A 88 -10.93 -2.93 7.08
N PHE A 89 -10.93 -3.46 8.31
CA PHE A 89 -10.55 -4.84 8.61
C PHE A 89 -11.45 -5.85 7.88
N ASP A 90 -12.78 -5.67 7.94
CA ASP A 90 -13.75 -6.49 7.20
C ASP A 90 -13.50 -6.42 5.68
N SER A 91 -13.24 -5.24 5.15
CA SER A 91 -12.97 -5.05 3.73
C SER A 91 -11.70 -5.78 3.30
N ILE A 92 -10.61 -5.65 4.05
CA ILE A 92 -9.34 -6.30 3.73
C ILE A 92 -9.45 -7.82 3.88
N LEU A 93 -10.11 -8.32 4.92
CA LEU A 93 -10.35 -9.76 5.09
C LEU A 93 -11.06 -10.34 3.84
N ARG A 94 -12.13 -9.71 3.38
CA ARG A 94 -12.87 -10.15 2.18
C ARG A 94 -12.03 -10.09 0.90
N ILE A 95 -11.16 -9.10 0.78
CA ILE A 95 -10.22 -8.97 -0.34
C ILE A 95 -9.20 -10.11 -0.31
N VAL A 96 -8.62 -10.40 0.85
CA VAL A 96 -7.63 -11.47 1.03
C VAL A 96 -8.26 -12.85 0.82
N GLU A 97 -9.49 -13.08 1.29
CA GLU A 97 -10.25 -14.30 0.95
C GLU A 97 -10.48 -14.47 -0.56
N ALA A 98 -10.63 -13.38 -1.30
CA ALA A 98 -10.73 -13.42 -2.76
C ALA A 98 -9.35 -13.64 -3.40
N ALA A 99 -8.29 -13.06 -2.88
CA ALA A 99 -6.91 -13.29 -3.31
C ALA A 99 -6.52 -14.77 -3.17
N ALA A 100 -6.84 -15.39 -2.04
CA ALA A 100 -6.59 -16.82 -1.80
C ALA A 100 -7.28 -17.73 -2.82
N LYS A 101 -8.47 -17.37 -3.34
CA LYS A 101 -9.18 -18.16 -4.36
C LYS A 101 -8.54 -18.10 -5.75
N THR A 102 -7.75 -17.08 -6.01
CA THR A 102 -7.10 -16.83 -7.30
C THR A 102 -5.58 -16.97 -7.23
N ASP A 103 -5.04 -17.38 -6.09
CA ASP A 103 -3.60 -17.44 -5.81
C ASP A 103 -2.91 -16.08 -6.09
N ALA A 104 -3.60 -14.99 -5.77
CA ALA A 104 -3.16 -13.63 -5.98
C ALA A 104 -2.67 -13.00 -4.67
N ILE A 105 -1.93 -11.90 -4.76
CA ILE A 105 -1.40 -11.16 -3.61
C ILE A 105 -2.09 -9.80 -3.53
N PHE A 106 -2.64 -9.49 -2.38
CA PHE A 106 -3.09 -8.14 -2.04
C PHE A 106 -2.06 -7.45 -1.16
N ALA A 107 -1.49 -6.36 -1.63
CA ALA A 107 -0.51 -5.56 -0.91
C ALA A 107 -1.14 -4.23 -0.47
N VAL A 108 -1.38 -4.08 0.84
CA VAL A 108 -1.93 -2.85 1.41
C VAL A 108 -0.82 -1.88 1.83
N GLU A 109 -1.04 -0.59 1.57
CA GLU A 109 -0.11 0.48 1.94
C GLU A 109 -0.58 1.19 3.22
N PRO A 110 0.17 1.12 4.33
CA PRO A 110 -0.10 1.90 5.54
C PRO A 110 0.17 3.38 5.31
N VAL A 111 -0.72 4.25 5.83
CA VAL A 111 -0.62 5.71 5.71
C VAL A 111 -1.07 6.34 7.02
N TYR A 112 -0.25 7.21 7.63
CA TYR A 112 -0.49 7.72 9.00
C TYR A 112 -1.77 8.57 9.17
N TRP A 113 -2.37 9.07 8.07
CA TRP A 113 -3.66 9.77 8.09
C TRP A 113 -4.84 8.93 7.58
N HIS A 114 -4.65 7.63 7.35
CA HIS A 114 -5.68 6.65 7.00
C HIS A 114 -5.98 5.72 8.19
N PRO A 115 -7.04 4.90 8.17
CA PRO A 115 -7.34 3.97 9.26
C PRO A 115 -6.23 2.95 9.55
N LEU A 116 -5.39 2.59 8.56
CA LEU A 116 -4.19 1.76 8.72
C LEU A 116 -2.96 2.66 9.00
N ASP A 117 -2.92 3.28 10.16
CA ASP A 117 -2.07 4.42 10.48
C ASP A 117 -0.79 4.09 11.27
N SER A 118 -0.68 2.92 11.88
CA SER A 118 0.37 2.64 12.86
C SER A 118 0.77 1.17 12.91
N LEU A 119 1.95 0.89 13.47
CA LEU A 119 2.44 -0.46 13.70
C LEU A 119 1.44 -1.31 14.52
N GLU A 120 0.79 -0.70 15.50
CA GLU A 120 -0.21 -1.39 16.33
C GLU A 120 -1.41 -1.81 15.50
N VAL A 121 -1.95 -0.93 14.66
CA VAL A 121 -3.11 -1.24 13.81
C VAL A 121 -2.75 -2.23 12.71
N VAL A 122 -1.53 -2.15 12.15
CA VAL A 122 -1.03 -3.15 11.20
C VAL A 122 -0.90 -4.53 11.86
N GLN A 123 -0.40 -4.61 13.09
CA GLN A 123 -0.37 -5.88 13.83
C GLN A 123 -1.78 -6.43 14.06
N GLN A 124 -2.74 -5.58 14.45
CA GLN A 124 -4.15 -5.98 14.62
C GLN A 124 -4.75 -6.51 13.30
N LEU A 125 -4.44 -5.87 12.16
CA LEU A 125 -4.87 -6.34 10.85
C LEU A 125 -4.27 -7.72 10.52
N ILE A 126 -2.97 -7.90 10.77
CA ILE A 126 -2.27 -9.18 10.56
C ILE A 126 -2.93 -10.30 11.37
N ASP A 127 -3.24 -10.04 12.64
CA ASP A 127 -3.86 -11.01 13.52
C ASP A 127 -5.32 -11.30 13.13
N HIS A 128 -6.03 -10.28 12.63
CA HIS A 128 -7.42 -10.41 12.19
C HIS A 128 -7.57 -11.22 10.91
N VAL A 129 -6.71 -10.97 9.91
CA VAL A 129 -6.75 -11.65 8.61
C VAL A 129 -6.10 -13.04 8.69
N ALA A 130 -5.00 -13.17 9.42
CA ALA A 130 -4.26 -14.41 9.67
C ALA A 130 -3.86 -15.20 8.39
N ASP A 131 -3.68 -14.52 7.27
CA ASP A 131 -3.24 -15.09 5.99
C ASP A 131 -1.95 -14.42 5.52
N PRO A 132 -0.77 -15.01 5.83
CA PRO A 132 0.52 -14.45 5.43
C PRO A 132 0.89 -14.69 3.97
N GLU A 133 0.17 -15.52 3.24
CA GLU A 133 0.46 -15.85 1.85
C GLU A 133 -0.19 -14.87 0.87
N HIS A 134 -1.32 -14.25 1.27
CA HIS A 134 -2.08 -13.37 0.38
C HIS A 134 -2.24 -11.93 0.90
N LEU A 135 -1.94 -11.66 2.20
CA LEU A 135 -1.85 -10.31 2.74
C LEU A 135 -0.41 -9.84 2.80
N HIS A 136 -0.04 -8.95 1.90
CA HIS A 136 1.27 -8.33 1.81
C HIS A 136 1.19 -6.81 1.97
N PHE A 137 2.33 -6.13 1.83
CA PHE A 137 2.42 -4.70 2.09
C PHE A 137 3.21 -3.96 1.01
N ILE A 138 2.77 -2.74 0.74
CA ILE A 138 3.61 -1.72 0.12
C ILE A 138 4.16 -0.85 1.25
N PHE A 139 5.47 -0.69 1.31
CA PHE A 139 6.09 0.16 2.32
C PHE A 139 6.48 1.51 1.73
N ASP A 140 5.80 2.56 2.16
CA ASP A 140 6.13 3.94 1.80
C ASP A 140 6.61 4.70 3.05
N PRO A 141 7.93 4.93 3.20
CA PRO A 141 8.47 5.66 4.33
C PRO A 141 7.88 7.05 4.51
N ALA A 142 7.55 7.74 3.41
CA ALA A 142 6.97 9.08 3.50
C ALA A 142 5.55 9.06 4.07
N ASN A 143 4.79 7.99 3.78
CA ASN A 143 3.40 7.86 4.21
C ASN A 143 3.24 7.37 5.65
N VAL A 144 4.31 6.87 6.29
CA VAL A 144 4.30 6.43 7.70
C VAL A 144 5.18 7.30 8.59
N LEU A 145 5.77 8.38 8.05
CA LEU A 145 6.63 9.30 8.79
C LEU A 145 5.81 10.49 9.30
N GLU A 146 5.57 10.51 10.60
CA GLU A 146 5.00 11.67 11.29
C GLU A 146 6.09 12.64 11.77
N ASN A 147 5.74 13.93 11.95
CA ASN A 147 6.66 14.98 12.36
C ASN A 147 7.52 14.63 13.58
N HIS A 148 6.88 14.03 14.60
CA HIS A 148 7.56 13.69 15.85
C HIS A 148 8.59 12.55 15.68
N ASN A 149 8.49 11.77 14.60
CA ASN A 149 9.37 10.66 14.29
C ASN A 149 10.57 11.03 13.40
N ILE A 150 10.59 12.25 12.81
CA ILE A 150 11.68 12.70 11.93
C ILE A 150 13.06 12.51 12.55
N PRO A 151 13.31 12.80 13.85
CA PRO A 151 14.62 12.57 14.48
C PRO A 151 14.95 11.10 14.74
N HIS A 152 13.99 10.19 14.63
CA HIS A 152 14.11 8.79 15.05
C HIS A 152 13.87 7.79 13.91
N GLN A 153 14.04 8.20 12.66
CA GLN A 153 13.68 7.43 11.47
C GLN A 153 14.35 6.05 11.42
N ALA A 154 15.63 5.92 11.76
CA ALA A 154 16.32 4.63 11.72
C ALA A 154 15.63 3.58 12.62
N LYS A 155 15.18 3.99 13.82
CA LYS A 155 14.39 3.10 14.69
C LYS A 155 13.03 2.79 14.08
N LEU A 156 12.34 3.81 13.58
CA LEU A 156 11.01 3.66 12.96
C LEU A 156 11.06 2.67 11.79
N TRP A 157 12.05 2.80 10.90
CA TRP A 157 12.22 1.87 9.77
C TRP A 157 12.50 0.43 10.22
N ASN A 158 13.35 0.26 11.23
CA ASN A 158 13.61 -1.06 11.78
C ASN A 158 12.35 -1.67 12.40
N ASP A 159 11.54 -0.90 13.12
CA ASP A 159 10.30 -1.38 13.71
C ASP A 159 9.30 -1.80 12.61
N TRP A 160 9.10 -0.98 11.57
CA TRP A 160 8.24 -1.32 10.43
C TRP A 160 8.73 -2.58 9.69
N LEU A 161 10.01 -2.61 9.31
CA LEU A 161 10.58 -3.73 8.56
C LEU A 161 10.67 -5.02 9.40
N SER A 162 10.74 -4.92 10.72
CA SER A 162 10.62 -6.08 11.61
C SER A 162 9.22 -6.66 11.61
N LEU A 163 8.19 -5.83 11.49
CA LEU A 163 6.80 -6.27 11.49
C LEU A 163 6.36 -6.82 10.13
N ILE A 164 6.60 -6.07 9.07
CA ILE A 164 6.03 -6.37 7.73
C ILE A 164 7.09 -6.84 6.71
N GLY A 165 8.38 -6.73 7.00
CA GLY A 165 9.45 -6.87 6.00
C GLY A 165 9.45 -8.18 5.23
N SER A 166 9.07 -9.30 5.84
CA SER A 166 8.95 -10.59 5.14
C SER A 166 7.86 -10.62 4.06
N ARG A 167 6.95 -9.65 4.07
CA ARG A 167 5.78 -9.51 3.20
C ARG A 167 5.70 -8.15 2.51
N VAL A 168 6.82 -7.44 2.39
CA VAL A 168 6.92 -6.21 1.59
C VAL A 168 7.22 -6.60 0.15
N ASP A 169 6.31 -6.29 -0.77
CA ASP A 169 6.48 -6.56 -2.21
C ASP A 169 6.96 -5.34 -2.99
N ALA A 170 6.67 -4.15 -2.50
CA ALA A 170 7.13 -2.92 -3.11
C ALA A 170 7.49 -1.88 -2.04
N ILE A 171 8.49 -1.05 -2.36
CA ILE A 171 8.85 0.11 -1.56
C ILE A 171 8.66 1.35 -2.43
N HIS A 172 7.83 2.29 -1.96
CA HIS A 172 7.74 3.59 -2.59
C HIS A 172 8.86 4.47 -2.07
N ILE A 173 9.66 5.01 -2.98
CA ILE A 173 10.77 5.89 -2.63
C ILE A 173 10.39 7.32 -3.00
N LYS A 174 10.13 8.13 -1.99
CA LYS A 174 9.79 9.54 -2.09
C LYS A 174 10.74 10.35 -1.21
N ASP A 175 10.87 11.64 -1.45
CA ASP A 175 11.56 12.55 -0.53
C ASP A 175 10.82 13.88 -0.45
N PHE A 176 10.91 14.53 0.71
CA PHE A 176 10.28 15.81 0.95
C PHE A 176 11.12 16.67 1.88
N THR A 177 11.01 17.97 1.70
CA THR A 177 11.56 18.93 2.65
C THR A 177 10.56 19.21 3.76
N TYR A 178 11.05 19.15 4.99
CA TYR A 178 10.32 19.61 6.16
C TYR A 178 10.85 20.98 6.56
N GLY A 179 9.99 21.99 6.57
CA GLY A 179 10.34 23.34 6.98
C GLY A 179 9.30 23.90 7.92
N SER A 180 9.72 24.31 9.12
CA SER A 180 8.91 25.13 9.99
C SER A 180 9.07 26.60 9.56
N THR A 181 8.02 27.19 9.00
CA THR A 181 7.95 28.63 8.73
C THR A 181 7.41 29.41 9.95
N GLY A 182 7.35 28.75 11.11
CA GLY A 182 6.91 29.36 12.37
C GLY A 182 5.41 29.31 12.62
N THR A 183 4.59 29.02 11.62
CA THR A 183 3.13 28.93 11.73
C THR A 183 2.52 27.72 11.03
N ASP A 184 3.21 27.15 10.05
CA ASP A 184 2.76 25.96 9.34
C ASP A 184 3.94 25.02 9.07
N ASP A 185 3.77 23.73 9.40
CA ASP A 185 4.66 22.67 8.98
C ASP A 185 4.42 22.44 7.48
N THR A 186 5.30 22.97 6.63
CA THR A 186 5.18 22.81 5.19
C THR A 186 5.97 21.59 4.72
N TYR A 187 5.26 20.63 4.11
CA TYR A 187 5.87 19.55 3.38
C TYR A 187 5.92 19.90 1.90
N GLY A 188 7.07 19.78 1.30
CA GLY A 188 7.22 19.94 -0.14
C GLY A 188 7.95 18.75 -0.76
N PRO A 189 7.42 18.14 -1.83
CA PRO A 189 8.14 17.07 -2.52
C PRO A 189 9.44 17.63 -3.10
N CYS A 190 10.51 16.84 -3.03
CA CYS A 190 11.81 17.22 -3.56
C CYS A 190 12.51 16.01 -4.21
N PRO A 191 13.58 16.25 -4.99
CA PRO A 191 14.37 15.15 -5.54
C PRO A 191 14.96 14.28 -4.44
N LEU A 192 15.07 12.97 -4.70
CA LEU A 192 15.64 12.00 -3.78
C LEU A 192 17.04 12.43 -3.26
N GLY A 193 17.24 12.28 -1.97
CA GLY A 193 18.46 12.68 -1.26
C GLY A 193 18.61 14.19 -1.05
N LYS A 194 17.54 14.98 -1.27
CA LYS A 194 17.49 16.42 -1.00
C LYS A 194 16.51 16.80 0.11
N GLY A 195 15.76 15.82 0.59
CA GLY A 195 14.78 15.98 1.65
C GLY A 195 15.26 15.47 3.00
N CYS A 196 14.31 15.12 3.84
CA CYS A 196 14.53 14.70 5.21
C CYS A 196 14.47 13.19 5.44
N ILE A 197 14.08 12.38 4.44
CA ILE A 197 13.95 10.93 4.63
C ILE A 197 15.34 10.29 4.63
N GLN A 198 15.60 9.50 5.67
CA GLN A 198 16.85 8.76 5.85
C GLN A 198 16.68 7.32 5.39
N TYR A 199 17.28 6.97 4.25
CA TYR A 199 17.14 5.65 3.63
C TYR A 199 18.17 4.60 4.06
N ASP A 200 19.16 4.95 4.89
CA ASP A 200 20.28 4.06 5.25
C ASP A 200 19.81 2.73 5.85
N ALA A 201 18.82 2.76 6.78
CA ALA A 201 18.30 1.56 7.41
C ALA A 201 17.52 0.68 6.41
N ILE A 202 16.72 1.31 5.53
CA ILE A 202 15.95 0.63 4.48
C ILE A 202 16.90 0.01 3.45
N SER A 203 17.91 0.77 3.00
CA SER A 203 18.92 0.29 2.06
C SER A 203 19.68 -0.91 2.63
N LYS A 204 20.09 -0.83 3.90
CA LYS A 204 20.76 -1.94 4.59
C LYS A 204 19.86 -3.18 4.64
N TRP A 205 18.59 -3.00 4.98
CA TRP A 205 17.63 -4.09 5.02
C TRP A 205 17.45 -4.72 3.63
N LEU A 206 17.26 -3.92 2.56
CA LEU A 206 17.14 -4.40 1.18
C LEU A 206 18.34 -5.29 0.77
N HIS A 207 19.57 -4.84 1.06
CA HIS A 207 20.76 -5.63 0.74
C HIS A 207 20.82 -6.98 1.49
N GLN A 208 20.14 -7.11 2.62
CA GLN A 208 20.07 -8.35 3.39
C GLN A 208 19.00 -9.32 2.87
N GLN A 209 18.04 -8.87 2.07
CA GLN A 209 16.94 -9.71 1.58
C GLN A 209 17.34 -10.61 0.40
N ASN A 210 18.52 -10.40 -0.25
CA ASN A 210 18.90 -11.09 -1.49
C ASN A 210 17.78 -11.10 -2.55
N ARG A 211 16.98 -10.04 -2.58
CA ARG A 211 15.94 -9.84 -3.59
C ARG A 211 16.52 -8.91 -4.66
N ASP A 212 16.55 -9.39 -5.90
CA ASP A 212 16.94 -8.61 -7.07
C ASP A 212 15.81 -7.69 -7.53
#